data_f485348cf0649e98040e652f8a781351
#
_entry.id   f485348cf0649e98040e652f8a781351
#
_cell.length_a   1.000
_cell.length_b   1.000
_cell.length_c   1.000
_cell.angle_alpha   90.00
_cell.angle_beta   90.00
_cell.angle_gamma   90.00
#
_symmetry.space_group_name_H-M   'P 1'
#
loop_
_entity.id
_entity.type
_entity.pdbx_description
1 polymer ?
#
loop_
_entity_poly.entity_id
_entity_poly.type
_entity_poly.pdbx_seq_one_letter_code
_entity_poly.pdbx_strand_id
1 'polypeptide(L)'
;MNLEQLFDQNKENTIQGRYITLENIKPLLEKESLKKEVTMIGESVLGKPIYSYQKGNGKTKIYLWSQMHGNESTTTKALFDFINLINSGSDLAKKLLDSFTFYCIPMLNPDGAKLYTRANANNVDLNRDSQDLTQPESKILRTVFEQFKPDYCFNLHDQRTIFGVADTGKP
;
A
#
# COMPACT_ATOMS: atom_id res chain seq x y z
N MET A 1 25.26 6.92 0.20
CA MET A 1 24.07 6.79 -0.67
C MET A 1 23.36 8.14 -0.67
N ASN A 2 23.09 8.73 -1.83
CA ASN A 2 22.32 9.97 -1.96
C ASN A 2 20.83 9.58 -2.09
N LEU A 3 20.03 9.94 -1.07
CA LEU A 3 18.60 9.57 -1.02
C LEU A 3 17.77 10.30 -2.08
N GLU A 4 18.11 11.54 -2.42
CA GLU A 4 17.43 12.32 -3.47
C GLU A 4 17.62 11.66 -4.83
N GLN A 5 18.86 11.31 -5.16
CA GLN A 5 19.15 10.58 -6.40
C GLN A 5 18.45 9.22 -6.45
N LEU A 6 18.40 8.50 -5.32
CA LEU A 6 17.68 7.23 -5.24
C LEU A 6 16.18 7.40 -5.50
N PHE A 7 15.59 8.44 -4.94
CA PHE A 7 14.19 8.79 -5.17
C PHE A 7 13.93 9.12 -6.64
N ASP A 8 14.71 10.01 -7.23
CA ASP A 8 14.53 10.45 -8.62
C ASP A 8 14.63 9.29 -9.62
N GLN A 9 15.51 8.32 -9.35
CA GLN A 9 15.68 7.14 -10.18
C GLN A 9 14.55 6.12 -10.10
N ASN A 10 13.80 6.10 -9.00
CA ASN A 10 12.80 5.05 -8.73
C ASN A 10 11.38 5.58 -8.61
N LYS A 11 11.19 6.91 -8.64
CA LYS A 11 9.89 7.54 -8.54
C LYS A 11 8.92 7.04 -9.63
N GLU A 12 7.72 6.65 -9.23
CA GLU A 12 6.65 6.31 -10.14
C GLU A 12 5.96 7.59 -10.65
N ASN A 13 6.23 7.94 -11.89
CA ASN A 13 5.79 9.21 -12.48
C ASN A 13 4.38 9.15 -13.09
N THR A 14 3.77 7.98 -13.18
CA THR A 14 2.44 7.81 -13.81
C THR A 14 1.29 8.05 -12.84
N ILE A 15 1.53 8.00 -11.54
CA ILE A 15 0.54 8.27 -10.49
C ILE A 15 0.86 9.57 -9.76
N GLN A 16 0.02 10.58 -9.97
CA GLN A 16 0.24 11.93 -9.46
C GLN A 16 -1.00 12.47 -8.74
N GLY A 17 -0.80 13.52 -7.96
CA GLY A 17 -1.86 14.17 -7.22
C GLY A 17 -2.31 13.37 -5.99
N ARG A 18 -3.49 13.71 -5.47
CA ARG A 18 -4.04 13.13 -4.24
C ARG A 18 -5.15 12.11 -4.47
N TYR A 19 -5.76 12.10 -5.63
CA TYR A 19 -6.90 11.23 -5.95
C TYR A 19 -6.39 9.97 -6.66
N ILE A 20 -5.74 9.08 -5.91
CA ILE A 20 -5.24 7.81 -6.43
C ILE A 20 -6.29 6.73 -6.16
N THR A 21 -6.79 6.13 -7.23
CA THR A 21 -7.80 5.08 -7.22
C THR A 21 -7.25 3.76 -7.77
N LEU A 22 -8.05 2.71 -7.70
CA LEU A 22 -7.67 1.40 -8.25
C LEU A 22 -7.37 1.50 -9.75
N GLU A 23 -8.13 2.30 -10.49
CA GLU A 23 -7.93 2.51 -11.93
C GLU A 23 -6.56 3.12 -12.26
N ASN A 24 -6.00 3.92 -11.35
CA ASN A 24 -4.67 4.51 -11.52
C ASN A 24 -3.55 3.48 -11.29
N ILE A 25 -3.71 2.59 -10.30
CA ILE A 25 -2.65 1.64 -9.94
C ILE A 25 -2.73 0.31 -10.68
N LYS A 26 -3.90 -0.07 -11.18
CA LYS A 26 -4.10 -1.33 -11.89
C LYS A 26 -3.13 -1.52 -13.07
N PRO A 27 -2.92 -0.52 -13.97
CA PRO A 27 -1.95 -0.65 -15.05
C PRO A 27 -0.51 -0.90 -14.57
N LEU A 28 -0.15 -0.41 -13.38
CA LEU A 28 1.17 -0.65 -12.78
C LEU A 28 1.30 -2.10 -12.32
N LEU A 29 0.26 -2.64 -11.67
CA LEU A 29 0.22 -4.02 -11.19
C LEU A 29 0.17 -5.05 -12.33
N GLU A 30 -0.37 -4.66 -13.48
CA GLU A 30 -0.48 -5.50 -14.69
C GLU A 30 0.78 -5.47 -15.58
N LYS A 31 1.82 -4.68 -15.22
CA LYS A 31 3.10 -4.70 -15.95
C LYS A 31 3.67 -6.11 -16.00
N GLU A 32 4.10 -6.56 -17.18
CA GLU A 32 4.69 -7.89 -17.36
C GLU A 32 5.88 -8.17 -16.41
N SER A 33 6.62 -7.11 -16.05
CA SER A 33 7.73 -7.20 -15.10
C SER A 33 7.30 -7.48 -13.65
N LEU A 34 6.04 -7.28 -13.30
CA LEU A 34 5.49 -7.49 -11.94
C LEU A 34 4.47 -8.63 -11.87
N LYS A 35 3.99 -9.12 -13.00
CA LYS A 35 2.85 -10.04 -13.11
C LYS A 35 3.01 -11.34 -12.30
N LYS A 36 4.23 -11.82 -12.12
CA LYS A 36 4.50 -13.04 -11.35
C LYS A 36 4.43 -12.84 -9.85
N GLU A 37 4.67 -11.62 -9.40
CA GLU A 37 4.70 -11.21 -8.01
C GLU A 37 3.37 -10.63 -7.51
N VAL A 38 2.45 -10.31 -8.45
CA VAL A 38 1.14 -9.72 -8.13
C VAL A 38 0.06 -10.80 -8.07
N THR A 39 -0.75 -10.76 -7.02
CA THR A 39 -1.89 -11.70 -6.82
C THR A 39 -3.10 -10.92 -6.34
N MET A 40 -4.28 -11.22 -6.89
CA MET A 40 -5.56 -10.80 -6.32
C MET A 40 -5.84 -11.63 -5.06
N ILE A 41 -5.96 -10.97 -3.91
CA ILE A 41 -6.07 -11.61 -2.59
C ILE A 41 -7.47 -11.54 -1.99
N GLY A 42 -8.40 -10.88 -2.66
CA GLY A 42 -9.79 -10.76 -2.27
C GLY A 42 -10.45 -9.53 -2.87
N GLU A 43 -11.62 -9.20 -2.34
CA GLU A 43 -12.46 -8.09 -2.81
C GLU A 43 -12.90 -7.20 -1.66
N SER A 44 -13.12 -5.92 -1.97
CA SER A 44 -13.72 -4.94 -1.07
C SER A 44 -15.22 -5.15 -0.89
N VAL A 45 -15.86 -4.33 -0.05
CA VAL A 45 -17.33 -4.35 0.15
C VAL A 45 -18.10 -4.27 -1.18
N LEU A 46 -17.66 -3.45 -2.13
CA LEU A 46 -18.31 -3.30 -3.44
C LEU A 46 -17.73 -4.22 -4.52
N GLY A 47 -17.03 -5.29 -4.13
CA GLY A 47 -16.49 -6.28 -5.08
C GLY A 47 -15.30 -5.78 -5.90
N LYS A 48 -14.61 -4.73 -5.49
CA LYS A 48 -13.40 -4.30 -6.17
C LYS A 48 -12.20 -5.16 -5.75
N PRO A 49 -11.35 -5.60 -6.69
CA PRO A 49 -10.22 -6.44 -6.37
C PRO A 49 -9.18 -5.72 -5.49
N ILE A 50 -8.67 -6.46 -4.50
CA ILE A 50 -7.54 -6.08 -3.67
C ILE A 50 -6.35 -6.93 -4.09
N TYR A 51 -5.23 -6.27 -4.40
CA TYR A 51 -4.02 -6.92 -4.89
C TYR A 51 -2.91 -6.87 -3.85
N SER A 52 -2.11 -7.92 -3.85
CA SER A 52 -0.82 -7.95 -3.18
C SER A 52 0.32 -8.02 -4.20
N TYR A 53 1.48 -7.61 -3.75
CA TYR A 53 2.77 -7.79 -4.42
C TYR A 53 3.72 -8.45 -3.44
N GLN A 54 4.37 -9.54 -3.84
CA GLN A 54 5.33 -10.25 -2.99
C GLN A 54 6.66 -10.43 -3.72
N LYS A 55 7.78 -10.08 -3.06
CA LYS A 55 9.12 -10.25 -3.64
C LYS A 55 10.19 -10.41 -2.56
N GLY A 56 11.27 -11.14 -2.93
CA GLY A 56 12.42 -11.42 -2.08
C GLY A 56 12.42 -12.85 -1.56
N ASN A 57 13.57 -13.27 -1.06
CA ASN A 57 13.81 -14.61 -0.54
C ASN A 57 14.58 -14.58 0.80
N GLY A 58 14.72 -13.39 1.37
CA GLY A 58 15.36 -13.19 2.68
C GLY A 58 14.52 -13.78 3.81
N LYS A 59 15.20 -14.12 4.90
CA LYS A 59 14.57 -14.76 6.07
C LYS A 59 13.64 -13.81 6.82
N THR A 60 13.97 -12.50 6.84
CA THR A 60 13.15 -11.50 7.54
C THR A 60 11.97 -11.10 6.67
N LYS A 61 10.78 -11.28 7.19
CA LYS A 61 9.52 -11.04 6.50
C LYS A 61 8.92 -9.68 6.86
N ILE A 62 8.68 -8.86 5.88
CA ILE A 62 8.14 -7.51 6.05
C ILE A 62 6.79 -7.40 5.35
N TYR A 63 5.76 -7.02 6.10
CA TYR A 63 4.41 -6.82 5.62
C TYR A 63 4.07 -5.33 5.63
N LEU A 64 3.69 -4.79 4.46
CA LEU A 64 3.35 -3.38 4.29
C LEU A 64 1.98 -3.26 3.63
N TRP A 65 1.17 -2.31 4.10
CA TRP A 65 -0.06 -1.96 3.40
C TRP A 65 -0.27 -0.46 3.43
N SER A 66 -0.88 0.05 2.37
CA SER A 66 -1.21 1.47 2.25
C SER A 66 -2.66 1.67 1.86
N GLN A 67 -3.09 2.90 1.91
CA GLN A 67 -4.44 3.36 1.59
C GLN A 67 -5.54 2.52 2.25
N MET A 68 -5.32 2.13 3.51
CA MET A 68 -6.35 1.63 4.42
C MET A 68 -7.46 2.68 4.59
N HIS A 69 -7.07 3.94 4.67
CA HIS A 69 -7.97 5.07 4.50
C HIS A 69 -7.91 5.52 3.05
N GLY A 70 -9.05 5.52 2.36
CA GLY A 70 -9.09 5.75 0.93
C GLY A 70 -8.55 7.11 0.47
N ASN A 71 -8.57 8.12 1.36
CA ASN A 71 -8.06 9.47 1.10
C ASN A 71 -6.57 9.67 1.45
N GLU A 72 -5.85 8.62 1.83
CA GLU A 72 -4.43 8.67 2.23
C GLU A 72 -3.54 8.08 1.14
N SER A 73 -3.41 8.77 0.01
CA SER A 73 -2.78 8.23 -1.21
C SER A 73 -1.27 8.46 -1.33
N THR A 74 -0.67 9.31 -0.51
CA THR A 74 0.77 9.59 -0.56
C THR A 74 1.59 8.33 -0.31
N THR A 75 1.15 7.50 0.62
CA THR A 75 1.82 6.24 0.95
C THR A 75 1.69 5.19 -0.14
N THR A 76 0.60 5.19 -0.92
CA THR A 76 0.46 4.35 -2.11
C THR A 76 1.50 4.70 -3.16
N LYS A 77 1.73 6.00 -3.42
CA LYS A 77 2.79 6.47 -4.33
C LYS A 77 4.17 6.03 -3.84
N ALA A 78 4.47 6.28 -2.56
CA ALA A 78 5.73 5.88 -1.96
C ALA A 78 5.96 4.34 -2.02
N LEU A 79 4.89 3.56 -1.90
CA LEU A 79 5.00 2.10 -2.03
C LEU A 79 5.33 1.67 -3.47
N PHE A 80 4.80 2.37 -4.49
CA PHE A 80 5.20 2.11 -5.88
C PHE A 80 6.64 2.56 -6.17
N ASP A 81 7.11 3.68 -5.59
CA ASP A 81 8.52 4.07 -5.66
C ASP A 81 9.42 2.98 -5.05
N PHE A 82 9.01 2.41 -3.92
CA PHE A 82 9.70 1.28 -3.29
C PHE A 82 9.66 0.01 -4.16
N ILE A 83 8.52 -0.33 -4.77
CA ILE A 83 8.40 -1.46 -5.70
C ILE A 83 9.33 -1.27 -6.89
N ASN A 84 9.43 -0.05 -7.45
CA ASN A 84 10.36 0.25 -8.52
C ASN A 84 11.81 0.06 -8.06
N LEU A 85 12.17 0.54 -6.87
CA LEU A 85 13.50 0.35 -6.30
C LEU A 85 13.88 -1.13 -6.20
N ILE A 86 13.04 -1.97 -5.60
CA ILE A 86 13.37 -3.39 -5.44
C ILE A 86 13.34 -4.20 -6.74
N ASN A 87 12.79 -3.62 -7.83
CA ASN A 87 12.84 -4.17 -9.18
C ASN A 87 13.95 -3.55 -10.06
N SER A 88 14.70 -2.57 -9.57
CA SER A 88 15.70 -1.84 -10.36
C SER A 88 16.92 -2.69 -10.79
N GLY A 89 17.12 -3.85 -10.16
CA GLY A 89 18.31 -4.68 -10.35
C GLY A 89 19.61 -4.08 -9.77
N SER A 90 19.52 -2.96 -9.07
CA SER A 90 20.65 -2.32 -8.40
C SER A 90 21.24 -3.21 -7.30
N ASP A 91 22.47 -2.94 -6.87
CA ASP A 91 23.09 -3.68 -5.77
C ASP A 91 22.36 -3.49 -4.45
N LEU A 92 21.74 -2.32 -4.25
CA LEU A 92 20.85 -2.07 -3.11
C LEU A 92 19.62 -2.97 -3.19
N ALA A 93 18.95 -3.04 -4.35
CA ALA A 93 17.79 -3.90 -4.56
C ALA A 93 18.11 -5.38 -4.27
N LYS A 94 19.26 -5.87 -4.80
CA LYS A 94 19.73 -7.25 -4.53
C LYS A 94 19.92 -7.51 -3.04
N LYS A 95 20.65 -6.61 -2.34
CA LYS A 95 20.88 -6.73 -0.90
C LYS A 95 19.57 -6.74 -0.09
N LEU A 96 18.59 -5.90 -0.48
CA LEU A 96 17.28 -5.88 0.14
C LEU A 96 16.54 -7.21 -0.07
N LEU A 97 16.51 -7.73 -1.30
CA LEU A 97 15.80 -8.96 -1.63
C LEU A 97 16.47 -10.23 -1.06
N ASP A 98 17.80 -10.21 -0.86
CA ASP A 98 18.54 -11.29 -0.21
C ASP A 98 18.29 -11.30 1.32
N SER A 99 18.07 -10.12 1.91
CA SER A 99 17.87 -9.99 3.35
C SER A 99 16.41 -10.11 3.77
N PHE A 100 15.49 -9.64 2.93
CA PHE A 100 14.08 -9.50 3.24
C PHE A 100 13.18 -10.20 2.22
N THR A 101 12.02 -10.64 2.69
CA THR A 101 10.87 -10.99 1.86
C THR A 101 9.76 -9.97 2.16
N PHE A 102 9.38 -9.21 1.15
CA PHE A 102 8.36 -8.18 1.23
C PHE A 102 7.02 -8.72 0.76
N TYR A 103 5.96 -8.40 1.51
CA TYR A 103 4.57 -8.59 1.12
C TYR A 103 3.86 -7.25 1.22
N CYS A 104 3.39 -6.72 0.10
CA CYS A 104 2.82 -5.38 0.02
C CYS A 104 1.36 -5.44 -0.45
N ILE A 105 0.48 -4.66 0.18
CA ILE A 105 -0.88 -4.37 -0.32
C ILE A 105 -0.92 -2.88 -0.68
N PRO A 106 -0.82 -2.51 -1.96
CA PRO A 106 -0.70 -1.11 -2.37
C PRO A 106 -1.96 -0.27 -2.10
N MET A 107 -3.15 -0.91 -2.09
CA MET A 107 -4.41 -0.25 -1.80
C MET A 107 -5.35 -1.23 -1.11
N LEU A 108 -5.54 -1.05 0.19
CA LEU A 108 -6.41 -1.92 0.99
C LEU A 108 -7.89 -1.55 0.83
N ASN A 109 -8.22 -0.26 0.65
CA ASN A 109 -9.58 0.26 0.60
C ASN A 109 -9.88 0.94 -0.77
N PRO A 110 -10.10 0.16 -1.83
CA PRO A 110 -10.37 0.72 -3.15
C PRO A 110 -11.72 1.44 -3.26
N ASP A 111 -12.67 1.13 -2.39
CA ASP A 111 -13.97 1.81 -2.36
C ASP A 111 -13.83 3.22 -1.77
N GLY A 112 -13.19 3.33 -0.61
CA GLY A 112 -12.87 4.62 0.00
C GLY A 112 -11.94 5.46 -0.87
N ALA A 113 -10.99 4.84 -1.57
CA ALA A 113 -10.13 5.53 -2.53
C ALA A 113 -10.93 6.18 -3.66
N LYS A 114 -11.92 5.48 -4.20
CA LYS A 114 -12.80 5.99 -5.27
C LYS A 114 -13.62 7.20 -4.85
N LEU A 115 -14.09 7.21 -3.59
CA LEU A 115 -14.90 8.27 -3.02
C LEU A 115 -14.08 9.35 -2.29
N TYR A 116 -12.77 9.13 -2.18
CA TYR A 116 -11.86 9.96 -1.39
C TYR A 116 -12.30 10.09 0.07
N THR A 117 -12.73 8.97 0.65
CA THR A 117 -13.17 8.88 2.04
C THR A 117 -12.18 8.13 2.92
N ARG A 118 -12.18 8.42 4.21
CA ARG A 118 -11.40 7.68 5.20
C ARG A 118 -11.95 6.26 5.36
N ALA A 119 -13.25 6.13 5.54
CA ALA A 119 -13.94 4.86 5.75
C ALA A 119 -14.07 4.02 4.47
N ASN A 120 -14.38 2.74 4.60
CA ASN A 120 -14.76 1.87 3.49
C ASN A 120 -16.22 2.11 3.04
N ALA A 121 -16.74 1.32 2.12
CA ALA A 121 -18.10 1.49 1.59
C ALA A 121 -19.22 1.27 2.62
N ASN A 122 -18.95 0.54 3.70
CA ASN A 122 -19.87 0.37 4.84
C ASN A 122 -19.72 1.50 5.89
N ASN A 123 -18.98 2.57 5.58
CA ASN A 123 -18.66 3.66 6.49
C ASN A 123 -17.93 3.22 7.77
N VAL A 124 -17.11 2.17 7.66
CA VAL A 124 -16.29 1.65 8.76
C VAL A 124 -14.85 2.11 8.59
N ASP A 125 -14.26 2.65 9.67
CA ASP A 125 -12.81 2.91 9.74
C ASP A 125 -12.07 1.58 9.92
N LEU A 126 -11.38 1.11 8.88
CA LEU A 126 -10.66 -0.17 8.89
C LEU A 126 -9.55 -0.22 9.95
N ASN A 127 -9.02 0.95 10.36
CA ASN A 127 -8.04 1.01 11.45
C ASN A 127 -8.67 0.79 12.84
N ARG A 128 -9.99 0.74 12.94
CA ARG A 128 -10.75 0.38 14.15
C ARG A 128 -11.28 -1.06 14.08
N ASP A 129 -11.48 -1.57 12.88
CA ASP A 129 -12.01 -2.92 12.63
C ASP A 129 -10.95 -4.03 12.72
N SER A 130 -9.73 -3.72 13.12
CA SER A 130 -8.60 -4.67 13.14
C SER A 130 -8.75 -5.83 14.13
N GLN A 131 -9.61 -5.70 15.14
CA GLN A 131 -9.92 -6.75 16.12
C GLN A 131 -11.22 -7.47 15.77
N ASP A 132 -12.28 -6.72 15.48
CA ASP A 132 -13.60 -7.26 15.26
C ASP A 132 -13.75 -7.95 13.90
N LEU A 133 -12.94 -7.55 12.92
CA LEU A 133 -12.84 -8.13 11.58
C LEU A 133 -14.21 -8.23 10.90
N THR A 134 -15.02 -7.19 11.00
CA THR A 134 -16.38 -7.17 10.42
C THR A 134 -16.34 -6.96 8.91
N GLN A 135 -15.30 -6.27 8.42
CA GLN A 135 -15.17 -5.87 7.02
C GLN A 135 -14.31 -6.86 6.20
N PRO A 136 -14.61 -7.04 4.90
CA PRO A 136 -13.82 -7.94 4.05
C PRO A 136 -12.36 -7.52 3.96
N GLU A 137 -12.08 -6.21 3.88
CA GLU A 137 -10.72 -5.67 3.81
C GLU A 137 -9.91 -6.02 5.07
N SER A 138 -10.51 -5.91 6.24
CA SER A 138 -9.88 -6.26 7.52
C SER A 138 -9.62 -7.77 7.63
N LYS A 139 -10.54 -8.60 7.14
CA LYS A 139 -10.36 -10.06 7.08
C LYS A 139 -9.22 -10.44 6.16
N ILE A 140 -9.12 -9.81 4.99
CA ILE A 140 -8.00 -10.01 4.05
C ILE A 140 -6.67 -9.67 4.74
N LEU A 141 -6.60 -8.49 5.37
CA LEU A 141 -5.40 -8.04 6.07
C LEU A 141 -4.95 -9.06 7.14
N ARG A 142 -5.88 -9.57 7.94
CA ARG A 142 -5.65 -10.57 8.98
C ARG A 142 -5.23 -11.91 8.38
N THR A 143 -5.90 -12.38 7.34
CA THR A 143 -5.59 -13.64 6.66
C THR A 143 -4.16 -13.65 6.11
N VAL A 144 -3.75 -12.55 5.46
CA VAL A 144 -2.37 -12.39 4.98
C VAL A 144 -1.38 -12.41 6.14
N PHE A 145 -1.65 -11.70 7.23
CA PHE A 145 -0.80 -11.71 8.42
C PHE A 145 -0.59 -13.13 8.97
N GLU A 146 -1.66 -13.90 9.11
CA GLU A 146 -1.61 -15.25 9.66
C GLU A 146 -0.89 -16.26 8.75
N GLN A 147 -1.03 -16.11 7.43
CA GLN A 147 -0.38 -16.98 6.43
C GLN A 147 1.09 -16.61 6.20
N PHE A 148 1.37 -15.31 6.03
CA PHE A 148 2.72 -14.83 5.75
C PHE A 148 3.61 -14.86 6.98
N LYS A 149 3.05 -14.65 8.20
CA LYS A 149 3.75 -14.60 9.49
C LYS A 149 4.93 -13.62 9.45
N PRO A 150 4.68 -12.32 9.29
CA PRO A 150 5.73 -11.30 9.18
C PRO A 150 6.46 -11.10 10.49
N ASP A 151 7.75 -10.76 10.41
CA ASP A 151 8.55 -10.28 11.54
C ASP A 151 8.26 -8.82 11.85
N TYR A 152 7.93 -8.03 10.82
CA TYR A 152 7.61 -6.60 10.92
C TYR A 152 6.39 -6.26 10.07
N CYS A 153 5.53 -5.38 10.62
CA CYS A 153 4.37 -4.83 9.94
C CYS A 153 4.44 -3.30 9.85
N PHE A 154 4.15 -2.75 8.69
CA PHE A 154 4.07 -1.30 8.46
C PHE A 154 2.70 -0.92 7.92
N ASN A 155 1.88 -0.29 8.76
CA ASN A 155 0.65 0.36 8.36
C ASN A 155 0.98 1.77 7.89
N LEU A 156 0.97 1.99 6.58
CA LEU A 156 1.40 3.25 5.98
C LEU A 156 0.22 4.22 5.93
N HIS A 157 0.29 5.25 6.73
CA HIS A 157 -0.68 6.32 6.81
C HIS A 157 -0.16 7.63 6.20
N ASP A 158 -1.09 8.47 5.78
CA ASP A 158 -0.86 9.83 5.35
C ASP A 158 -1.55 10.80 6.32
N GLN A 159 -1.14 12.06 6.28
CA GLN A 159 -1.79 13.11 7.05
C GLN A 159 -2.90 13.78 6.24
N ARG A 160 -3.96 14.20 6.92
CA ARG A 160 -5.03 14.95 6.28
C ARG A 160 -4.49 16.24 5.65
N THR A 161 -5.02 16.62 4.52
CA THR A 161 -4.55 17.74 3.72
C THR A 161 -4.71 19.09 4.43
N ILE A 162 -5.72 19.20 5.30
CA ILE A 162 -5.97 20.38 6.12
C ILE A 162 -6.24 19.89 7.53
N PHE A 163 -5.36 20.23 8.43
CA PHE A 163 -5.50 19.96 9.85
C PHE A 163 -5.33 21.28 10.58
N GLY A 164 -6.43 21.79 11.14
CA GLY A 164 -6.42 23.01 11.93
C GLY A 164 -6.41 22.69 13.42
N VAL A 165 -5.67 23.47 14.18
CA VAL A 165 -5.79 23.45 15.65
C VAL A 165 -7.05 24.24 16.00
N ALA A 166 -8.01 23.56 16.66
CA ALA A 166 -9.22 24.23 17.14
C ALA A 166 -8.83 25.51 17.90
N ASP A 167 -9.58 26.57 17.72
CA ASP A 167 -9.42 27.88 18.37
C ASP A 167 -8.22 28.74 17.93
N THR A 168 -7.34 28.27 17.05
CA THR A 168 -6.19 29.07 16.60
C THR A 168 -6.35 29.63 15.17
N GLY A 169 -7.26 29.08 14.37
CA GLY A 169 -7.43 29.42 12.95
C GLY A 169 -6.19 29.14 12.08
N LYS A 170 -5.21 28.42 12.62
CA LYS A 170 -3.99 28.01 11.91
C LYS A 170 -4.10 26.57 11.45
N PRO A 171 -3.61 26.27 10.22
CA PRO A 171 -3.49 24.89 9.75
C PRO A 171 -2.46 24.11 10.55
#